data_d43b6e77c593fb29de7e587ec199a525
#
_entry.id   d43b6e77c593fb29de7e587ec199a525
#
_cell.length_a   1.000
_cell.length_b   1.000
_cell.length_c   1.000
_cell.angle_alpha   90.00
_cell.angle_beta   90.00
_cell.angle_gamma   90.00
#
_symmetry.space_group_name_H-M   'P 1'
#
loop_
_entity.id
_entity.type
_entity.pdbx_description
1 polymer ?
#
loop_
_entity_poly.entity_id
_entity_poly.type
_entity_poly.pdbx_seq_one_letter_code
_entity_poly.pdbx_strand_id
1 'polypeptide(L)'
;CLGMLIPPSVLMIVWGILTEQSIGQIFAAGVIPGLMLASMFVIYVFIRALMNPSLVGGGAGAPAVEEAEEVSTVQFLISLAGITLVIVAVLGGIWFGIFTPTEGAGAGAFIGLMLGIIKGMRFKDIVESILSVGRTSAPILLLLVTAALYSRTLAMTGMANAIEGL
;
A
#
# COMPACT_ATOMS: atom_id res chain seq x y z
N CYS A 1 0.95 7.49 -6.21
CA CYS A 1 -0.45 7.24 -6.58
C CYS A 1 -0.78 5.73 -6.72
N LEU A 2 0.08 4.92 -7.34
CA LEU A 2 -0.16 3.48 -7.55
C LEU A 2 -0.35 2.71 -6.24
N GLY A 3 0.43 3.01 -5.20
CA GLY A 3 0.33 2.33 -3.91
C GLY A 3 -0.97 2.60 -3.14
N MET A 4 -1.79 3.55 -3.59
CA MET A 4 -3.11 3.79 -3.01
C MET A 4 -4.22 3.02 -3.72
N LEU A 5 -3.96 2.51 -4.93
CA LEU A 5 -4.94 1.81 -5.75
C LEU A 5 -4.68 0.29 -5.83
N ILE A 6 -3.41 -0.11 -5.75
CA ILE A 6 -3.03 -1.53 -5.79
C ILE A 6 -3.09 -2.09 -4.36
N PRO A 7 -3.88 -3.16 -4.11
CA PRO A 7 -3.96 -3.77 -2.79
C PRO A 7 -2.61 -4.41 -2.36
N PRO A 8 -2.30 -4.41 -1.05
CA PRO A 8 -3.05 -3.84 0.07
C PRO A 8 -2.92 -2.31 0.15
N SER A 9 -4.04 -1.58 0.27
CA SER A 9 -4.10 -0.13 0.29
C SER A 9 -4.82 0.40 1.54
N VAL A 10 -4.17 1.30 2.26
CA VAL A 10 -4.76 1.95 3.44
C VAL A 10 -6.01 2.74 3.08
N LEU A 11 -6.01 3.42 1.93
CA LEU A 11 -7.16 4.20 1.48
C LEU A 11 -8.38 3.33 1.22
N MET A 12 -8.18 2.15 0.63
CA MET A 12 -9.25 1.18 0.40
C MET A 12 -9.80 0.58 1.71
N ILE A 13 -8.94 0.37 2.71
CA ILE A 13 -9.36 -0.06 4.05
C ILE A 13 -10.24 1.02 4.70
N VAL A 14 -9.77 2.27 4.67
CA VAL A 14 -10.50 3.41 5.21
C VAL A 14 -11.86 3.56 4.53
N TRP A 15 -11.90 3.46 3.20
CA TRP A 15 -13.15 3.52 2.44
C TRP A 15 -14.10 2.38 2.84
N GLY A 16 -13.61 1.15 2.94
CA GLY A 16 -14.40 0.00 3.36
C GLY A 16 -15.00 0.17 4.75
N ILE A 17 -14.25 0.73 5.70
CA ILE A 17 -14.74 1.01 7.06
C ILE A 17 -15.83 2.08 7.03
N LEU A 18 -15.62 3.19 6.29
CA LEU A 18 -16.58 4.30 6.23
C LEU A 18 -17.88 3.93 5.51
N THR A 19 -17.81 3.05 4.50
CA THR A 19 -18.96 2.62 3.70
C THR A 19 -19.56 1.29 4.16
N GLU A 20 -19.01 0.72 5.23
CA GLU A 20 -19.42 -0.59 5.78
C GLU A 20 -19.37 -1.74 4.74
N GLN A 21 -18.46 -1.62 3.75
CA GLN A 21 -18.28 -2.61 2.69
C GLN A 21 -17.15 -3.60 3.01
N SER A 22 -17.21 -4.76 2.37
CA SER A 22 -16.16 -5.78 2.49
C SER A 22 -14.83 -5.29 1.92
N ILE A 23 -13.82 -5.15 2.78
CA ILE A 23 -12.46 -4.74 2.40
C ILE A 23 -11.86 -5.71 1.37
N GLY A 24 -12.14 -7.02 1.50
CA GLY A 24 -11.68 -8.03 0.54
C GLY A 24 -12.26 -7.82 -0.87
N GLN A 25 -13.54 -7.45 -0.97
CA GLN A 25 -14.17 -7.13 -2.26
C GLN A 25 -13.64 -5.84 -2.86
N ILE A 26 -13.40 -4.82 -2.03
CA ILE A 26 -12.78 -3.56 -2.47
C ILE A 26 -11.36 -3.82 -2.99
N PHE A 27 -10.58 -4.66 -2.32
CA PHE A 27 -9.26 -5.05 -2.78
C PHE A 27 -9.33 -5.78 -4.14
N ALA A 28 -10.25 -6.73 -4.29
CA ALA A 28 -10.44 -7.42 -5.56
C ALA A 28 -10.84 -6.46 -6.69
N ALA A 29 -11.74 -5.51 -6.42
CA ALA A 29 -12.16 -4.51 -7.38
C ALA A 29 -11.03 -3.55 -7.79
N GLY A 30 -10.07 -3.28 -6.89
CA GLY A 30 -8.93 -2.40 -7.14
C GLY A 30 -7.85 -2.99 -8.05
N VAL A 31 -7.79 -4.32 -8.22
CA VAL A 31 -6.73 -4.99 -9.00
C VAL A 31 -6.74 -4.55 -10.47
N ILE A 32 -7.91 -4.60 -11.11
CA ILE A 32 -8.02 -4.28 -12.54
C ILE A 32 -7.69 -2.82 -12.82
N PRO A 33 -8.31 -1.80 -12.15
CA PRO A 33 -7.95 -0.41 -12.37
C PRO A 33 -6.50 -0.11 -11.98
N GLY A 34 -5.97 -0.77 -10.94
CA GLY A 34 -4.58 -0.65 -10.53
C GLY A 34 -3.60 -1.12 -11.59
N LEU A 35 -3.84 -2.28 -12.21
CA LEU A 35 -3.04 -2.80 -13.31
C LEU A 35 -3.15 -1.94 -14.57
N MET A 36 -4.35 -1.44 -14.88
CA MET A 36 -4.54 -0.50 -16.02
C MET A 36 -3.71 0.77 -15.81
N LEU A 37 -3.78 1.37 -14.63
CA LEU A 37 -3.01 2.56 -14.31
C LEU A 37 -1.50 2.29 -14.33
N ALA A 38 -1.05 1.17 -13.78
CA ALA A 38 0.35 0.76 -13.81
C ALA A 38 0.86 0.59 -15.24
N SER A 39 0.09 -0.08 -16.10
CA SER A 39 0.45 -0.26 -17.51
C SER A 39 0.53 1.09 -18.27
N MET A 40 -0.40 2.00 -18.00
CA MET A 40 -0.35 3.35 -18.58
C MET A 40 0.91 4.12 -18.15
N PHE A 41 1.31 4.03 -16.89
CA PHE A 41 2.55 4.64 -16.41
C PHE A 41 3.79 4.01 -17.04
N VAL A 42 3.84 2.68 -17.16
CA VAL A 42 4.95 1.98 -17.82
C VAL A 42 5.06 2.43 -19.28
N ILE A 43 3.94 2.46 -20.00
CA ILE A 43 3.90 2.92 -21.40
C ILE A 43 4.36 4.38 -21.49
N TYR A 44 3.86 5.26 -20.62
CA TYR A 44 4.25 6.67 -20.61
C TYR A 44 5.76 6.84 -20.36
N VAL A 45 6.30 6.17 -19.34
CA VAL A 45 7.74 6.22 -19.02
C VAL A 45 8.57 5.69 -20.19
N PHE A 46 8.15 4.59 -20.81
CA PHE A 46 8.83 4.00 -21.95
C PHE A 46 8.85 4.94 -23.16
N ILE A 47 7.70 5.55 -23.51
CA ILE A 47 7.61 6.54 -24.59
C ILE A 47 8.51 7.76 -24.28
N ARG A 48 8.47 8.26 -23.04
CA ARG A 48 9.31 9.40 -22.64
C ARG A 48 10.80 9.08 -22.69
N ALA A 49 11.17 7.85 -22.32
CA ALA A 49 12.56 7.37 -22.42
C ALA A 49 13.04 7.30 -23.88
N LEU A 50 12.18 6.84 -24.79
CA LEU A 50 12.49 6.81 -26.22
C LEU A 50 12.59 8.21 -26.84
N MET A 51 11.71 9.13 -26.43
CA MET A 51 11.70 10.51 -26.97
C MET A 51 12.85 11.37 -26.42
N ASN A 52 13.27 11.15 -25.18
CA ASN A 52 14.33 11.89 -24.52
C ASN A 52 15.24 10.95 -23.72
N PRO A 53 16.22 10.29 -24.36
CA PRO A 53 17.14 9.37 -23.70
C PRO A 53 17.95 10.00 -22.53
N SER A 54 18.14 11.33 -22.56
CA SER A 54 18.82 12.07 -21.49
C SER A 54 18.09 12.04 -20.13
N LEU A 55 16.78 11.78 -20.12
CA LEU A 55 15.99 11.67 -18.89
C LEU A 55 16.19 10.34 -18.16
N VAL A 56 16.73 9.34 -18.83
CA VAL A 56 16.88 7.96 -18.32
C VAL A 56 18.37 7.59 -18.09
N GLY A 57 19.24 8.60 -17.96
CA GLY A 57 20.66 8.37 -17.69
C GLY A 57 21.52 8.06 -18.92
N GLY A 58 20.99 8.21 -20.13
CA GLY A 58 21.74 8.01 -21.38
C GLY A 58 22.54 9.23 -21.85
N GLY A 59 22.67 10.30 -21.09
CA GLY A 59 23.40 11.52 -21.46
C GLY A 59 24.68 11.71 -20.65
N ALA A 60 25.68 12.34 -21.25
CA ALA A 60 26.97 12.72 -20.63
C ALA A 60 26.82 13.80 -19.55
N GLY A 61 26.04 13.54 -18.52
CA GLY A 61 25.71 14.46 -17.42
C GLY A 61 24.73 13.86 -16.43
N ALA A 62 24.35 12.59 -16.59
CA ALA A 62 23.60 11.88 -15.55
C ALA A 62 24.47 11.91 -14.27
N PRO A 63 23.91 12.36 -13.10
CA PRO A 63 24.60 12.14 -11.84
C PRO A 63 24.95 10.66 -11.80
N ALA A 64 26.22 10.36 -11.52
CA ALA A 64 26.66 8.98 -11.32
C ALA A 64 25.62 8.36 -10.39
N VAL A 65 24.95 7.32 -10.85
CA VAL A 65 24.13 6.49 -9.98
C VAL A 65 25.10 6.12 -8.87
N GLU A 66 24.89 6.68 -7.66
CA GLU A 66 25.66 6.27 -6.48
C GLU A 66 25.70 4.75 -6.58
N GLU A 67 26.92 4.21 -6.57
CA GLU A 67 27.20 2.81 -6.83
C GLU A 67 26.13 2.00 -6.10
N ALA A 68 25.14 1.52 -6.86
CA ALA A 68 24.11 0.67 -6.29
C ALA A 68 24.93 -0.49 -5.71
N GLU A 69 25.00 -0.59 -4.38
CA GLU A 69 25.63 -1.71 -3.71
C GLU A 69 25.29 -2.93 -4.55
N GLU A 70 26.31 -3.63 -5.04
CA GLU A 70 26.12 -4.81 -5.89
C GLU A 70 25.31 -5.83 -5.09
N VAL A 71 23.97 -5.63 -5.11
CA VAL A 71 23.04 -6.56 -4.47
C VAL A 71 23.21 -7.86 -5.22
N SER A 72 23.85 -8.83 -4.57
CA SER A 72 24.00 -10.16 -5.13
C SER A 72 22.65 -10.62 -5.70
N THR A 73 22.64 -11.13 -6.93
CA THR A 73 21.43 -11.64 -7.60
C THR A 73 20.63 -12.58 -6.68
N VAL A 74 21.32 -13.36 -5.86
CA VAL A 74 20.73 -14.26 -4.85
C VAL A 74 20.00 -13.45 -3.77
N GLN A 75 20.59 -12.38 -3.26
CA GLN A 75 19.98 -11.49 -2.26
C GLN A 75 18.75 -10.77 -2.81
N PHE A 76 18.81 -10.35 -4.07
CA PHE A 76 17.67 -9.76 -4.77
C PHE A 76 16.50 -10.76 -4.90
N LEU A 77 16.79 -11.98 -5.35
CA LEU A 77 15.79 -13.06 -5.49
C LEU A 77 15.17 -13.45 -4.15
N ILE A 78 15.95 -13.55 -3.08
CA ILE A 78 15.44 -13.84 -1.73
C ILE A 78 14.52 -12.71 -1.24
N SER A 79 14.88 -11.46 -1.50
CA SER A 79 14.06 -10.30 -1.12
C SER A 79 12.75 -10.26 -1.90
N LEU A 80 12.82 -10.50 -3.20
CA LEU A 80 11.65 -10.57 -4.07
C LEU A 80 10.72 -11.72 -3.66
N ALA A 81 11.27 -12.89 -3.39
CA ALA A 81 10.51 -14.05 -2.91
C ALA A 81 9.83 -13.77 -1.56
N GLY A 82 10.52 -13.11 -0.63
CA GLY A 82 9.97 -12.72 0.67
C GLY A 82 8.80 -11.75 0.54
N ILE A 83 8.93 -10.71 -0.29
CA ILE A 83 7.84 -9.75 -0.55
C ILE A 83 6.66 -10.45 -1.22
N THR A 84 6.92 -11.26 -2.22
CA THR A 84 5.89 -12.02 -2.94
C THR A 84 5.16 -12.97 -1.99
N LEU A 85 5.88 -13.67 -1.12
CA LEU A 85 5.31 -14.56 -0.11
C LEU A 85 4.32 -13.82 0.80
N VAL A 86 4.71 -12.65 1.33
CA VAL A 86 3.83 -11.85 2.19
C VAL A 86 2.57 -11.42 1.43
N ILE A 87 2.72 -10.90 0.21
CA ILE A 87 1.60 -10.44 -0.61
C ILE A 87 0.64 -11.61 -0.90
N VAL A 88 1.15 -12.73 -1.36
CA VAL A 88 0.33 -13.91 -1.71
C VAL A 88 -0.33 -14.51 -0.47
N ALA A 89 0.38 -14.60 0.65
CA ALA A 89 -0.18 -15.12 1.89
C ALA A 89 -1.32 -14.24 2.42
N VAL A 90 -1.12 -12.92 2.44
CA VAL A 90 -2.12 -11.98 2.99
C VAL A 90 -3.31 -11.83 2.04
N LEU A 91 -3.07 -11.46 0.78
CA LEU A 91 -4.16 -11.23 -0.17
C LEU A 91 -4.86 -12.54 -0.55
N GLY A 92 -4.10 -13.61 -0.78
CA GLY A 92 -4.65 -14.93 -1.04
C GLY A 92 -5.51 -15.40 0.13
N GLY A 93 -5.01 -15.30 1.37
CA GLY A 93 -5.77 -15.67 2.56
C GLY A 93 -7.08 -14.90 2.71
N ILE A 94 -7.10 -13.59 2.38
CA ILE A 94 -8.31 -12.76 2.40
C ILE A 94 -9.27 -13.17 1.27
N TRP A 95 -8.78 -13.36 0.06
CA TRP A 95 -9.63 -13.70 -1.10
C TRP A 95 -10.22 -15.10 -1.05
N PHE A 96 -9.48 -16.06 -0.51
CA PHE A 96 -10.00 -17.41 -0.28
C PHE A 96 -10.86 -17.53 0.99
N GLY A 97 -11.05 -16.41 1.74
CA GLY A 97 -11.87 -16.39 2.95
C GLY A 97 -11.25 -17.11 4.15
N ILE A 98 -9.94 -17.38 4.12
CA ILE A 98 -9.18 -17.99 5.24
C ILE A 98 -8.99 -16.98 6.35
N PHE A 99 -8.73 -15.73 5.97
CA PHE A 99 -8.50 -14.61 6.89
C PHE A 99 -9.49 -13.48 6.66
N THR A 100 -9.95 -12.90 7.75
CA THR A 100 -10.49 -11.53 7.69
C THR A 100 -9.35 -10.55 7.37
N PRO A 101 -9.64 -9.34 6.85
CA PRO A 101 -8.60 -8.33 6.59
C PRO A 101 -7.71 -8.02 7.79
N THR A 102 -8.30 -8.03 9.01
CA THR A 102 -7.57 -7.79 10.26
C THR A 102 -6.62 -8.94 10.59
N GLU A 103 -7.09 -10.18 10.44
CA GLU A 103 -6.26 -11.37 10.65
C GLU A 103 -5.16 -11.47 9.59
N GLY A 104 -5.47 -11.15 8.33
CA GLY A 104 -4.50 -11.07 7.24
C GLY A 104 -3.40 -10.03 7.52
N ALA A 105 -3.76 -8.86 8.08
CA ALA A 105 -2.78 -7.86 8.49
C ALA A 105 -1.88 -8.38 9.62
N GLY A 106 -2.45 -9.08 10.62
CA GLY A 106 -1.68 -9.72 11.70
C GLY A 106 -0.73 -10.79 11.18
N ALA A 107 -1.21 -11.66 10.27
CA ALA A 107 -0.39 -12.68 9.62
C ALA A 107 0.75 -12.05 8.81
N GLY A 108 0.46 -11.00 8.03
CA GLY A 108 1.46 -10.26 7.26
C GLY A 108 2.53 -9.61 8.13
N ALA A 109 2.12 -8.98 9.23
CA ALA A 109 3.04 -8.39 10.20
C ALA A 109 3.95 -9.46 10.85
N PHE A 110 3.38 -10.62 11.20
CA PHE A 110 4.14 -11.75 11.77
C PHE A 110 5.14 -12.31 10.77
N ILE A 111 4.73 -12.59 9.53
CA ILE A 111 5.63 -13.08 8.47
C ILE A 111 6.71 -12.05 8.18
N GLY A 112 6.36 -10.76 8.07
CA GLY A 112 7.32 -9.67 7.85
C GLY A 112 8.36 -9.56 8.97
N LEU A 113 7.93 -9.69 10.24
CA LEU A 113 8.81 -9.69 11.39
C LEU A 113 9.76 -10.90 11.37
N MET A 114 9.24 -12.08 11.08
CA MET A 114 10.06 -13.31 10.96
C MET A 114 11.12 -13.17 9.88
N LEU A 115 10.74 -12.68 8.69
CA LEU A 115 11.67 -12.42 7.61
C LEU A 115 12.72 -11.36 7.98
N GLY A 116 12.31 -10.31 8.70
CA GLY A 116 13.22 -9.28 9.20
C GLY A 116 14.26 -9.85 10.17
N ILE A 117 13.83 -10.68 11.12
CA ILE A 117 14.72 -11.35 12.09
C ILE A 117 15.70 -12.30 11.37
N ILE A 118 15.23 -13.08 10.40
CA ILE A 118 16.07 -13.99 9.59
C ILE A 118 17.12 -13.19 8.81
N LYS A 119 16.78 -11.98 8.34
CA LYS A 119 17.72 -11.06 7.66
C LYS A 119 18.64 -10.29 8.60
N GLY A 120 18.57 -10.53 9.91
CA GLY A 120 19.45 -9.91 10.91
C GLY A 120 18.96 -8.57 11.46
N MET A 121 17.65 -8.28 11.38
CA MET A 121 17.05 -7.11 12.00
C MET A 121 17.34 -7.09 13.51
N ARG A 122 17.80 -5.95 14.02
CA ARG A 122 18.10 -5.76 15.43
C ARG A 122 16.85 -5.30 16.20
N PHE A 123 16.83 -5.50 17.51
CA PHE A 123 15.73 -5.05 18.35
C PHE A 123 15.42 -3.54 18.18
N LYS A 124 16.44 -2.71 17.98
CA LYS A 124 16.30 -1.29 17.71
C LYS A 124 15.49 -1.02 16.43
N ASP A 125 15.72 -1.79 15.38
CA ASP A 125 15.05 -1.66 14.08
C ASP A 125 13.57 -2.06 14.19
N ILE A 126 13.26 -3.05 15.04
CA ILE A 126 11.89 -3.46 15.37
C ILE A 126 11.16 -2.32 16.06
N VAL A 127 11.77 -1.72 17.09
CA VAL A 127 11.17 -0.59 17.81
C VAL A 127 10.97 0.61 16.90
N GLU A 128 11.94 0.91 16.05
CA GLU A 128 11.84 2.00 15.07
C GLU A 128 10.72 1.74 14.04
N SER A 129 10.56 0.50 13.59
CA SER A 129 9.47 0.10 12.71
C SER A 129 8.11 0.29 13.39
N ILE A 130 7.95 -0.11 14.64
CA ILE A 130 6.71 0.07 15.42
C ILE A 130 6.39 1.57 15.57
N LEU A 131 7.39 2.39 15.93
CA LEU A 131 7.21 3.83 16.05
C LEU A 131 6.86 4.49 14.71
N SER A 132 7.47 4.04 13.63
CA SER A 132 7.17 4.52 12.26
C SER A 132 5.72 4.21 11.86
N VAL A 133 5.25 2.99 12.14
CA VAL A 133 3.85 2.62 11.93
C VAL A 133 2.92 3.50 12.78
N GLY A 134 3.26 3.72 14.06
CA GLY A 134 2.48 4.60 14.93
C GLY A 134 2.39 6.04 14.40
N ARG A 135 3.49 6.61 13.96
CA ARG A 135 3.53 7.97 13.37
C ARG A 135 2.69 8.10 12.10
N THR A 136 2.63 7.05 11.29
CA THR A 136 1.83 7.04 10.05
C THR A 136 0.37 6.77 10.33
N SER A 137 0.05 5.86 11.26
CA SER A 137 -1.32 5.43 11.53
C SER A 137 -2.09 6.42 12.42
N ALA A 138 -1.43 7.09 13.36
CA ALA A 138 -2.11 8.00 14.29
C ALA A 138 -2.88 9.14 13.60
N PRO A 139 -2.33 9.87 12.61
CA PRO A 139 -3.08 10.91 11.89
C PRO A 139 -4.27 10.32 11.12
N ILE A 140 -4.11 9.12 10.53
CA ILE A 140 -5.18 8.45 9.77
C ILE A 140 -6.32 8.07 10.70
N LEU A 141 -6.03 7.50 11.87
CA LEU A 141 -7.04 7.15 12.86
C LEU A 141 -7.77 8.38 13.40
N LEU A 142 -7.05 9.47 13.65
CA LEU A 142 -7.66 10.74 14.07
C LEU A 142 -8.62 11.28 13.01
N LEU A 143 -8.20 11.25 11.74
CA LEU A 143 -9.08 11.65 10.62
C LEU A 143 -10.31 10.77 10.51
N LEU A 144 -10.19 9.45 10.71
CA LEU A 144 -11.33 8.53 10.69
C LEU A 144 -12.34 8.86 11.80
N VAL A 145 -11.86 9.07 13.03
CA VAL A 145 -12.71 9.42 14.16
C VAL A 145 -13.43 10.75 13.92
N THR A 146 -12.70 11.77 13.48
CA THR A 146 -13.30 13.09 13.21
C THR A 146 -14.28 13.04 12.04
N ALA A 147 -13.98 12.31 10.97
CA ALA A 147 -14.89 12.12 9.83
C ALA A 147 -16.16 11.37 10.25
N ALA A 148 -16.06 10.34 11.08
CA ALA A 148 -17.20 9.60 11.59
C ALA A 148 -18.09 10.47 12.48
N LEU A 149 -17.51 11.28 13.36
CA LEU A 149 -18.25 12.23 14.20
C LEU A 149 -18.94 13.28 13.35
N TYR A 150 -18.25 13.84 12.37
CA TYR A 150 -18.83 14.84 11.44
C TYR A 150 -20.01 14.26 10.66
N SER A 151 -19.85 13.07 10.08
CA SER A 151 -20.89 12.37 9.34
C SER A 151 -22.13 12.09 10.21
N ARG A 152 -21.93 11.64 11.46
CA ARG A 152 -23.04 11.43 12.41
C ARG A 152 -23.74 12.73 12.77
N THR A 153 -23.01 13.81 12.96
CA THR A 153 -23.58 15.13 13.25
C THR A 153 -24.45 15.63 12.09
N LEU A 154 -23.96 15.49 10.85
CA LEU A 154 -24.74 15.84 9.66
C LEU A 154 -26.02 15.02 9.53
N ALA A 155 -25.93 13.71 9.78
CA ALA A 155 -27.11 12.84 9.74
C ALA A 155 -28.16 13.24 10.80
N MET A 156 -27.71 13.57 12.03
CA MET A 156 -28.60 13.99 13.12
C MET A 156 -29.28 15.35 12.87
N THR A 157 -28.63 16.25 12.16
CA THR A 157 -29.20 17.59 11.85
C THR A 157 -30.15 17.56 10.66
N GLY A 158 -30.29 16.42 9.96
CA GLY A 158 -31.11 16.31 8.75
C GLY A 158 -30.59 17.09 7.55
N MET A 159 -29.36 17.64 7.67
CA MET A 159 -28.74 18.45 6.61
C MET A 159 -28.45 17.62 5.34
N ALA A 160 -28.21 16.34 5.47
CA ALA A 160 -28.03 15.45 4.32
C ALA A 160 -29.31 15.41 3.45
N ASN A 161 -30.50 15.26 4.07
CA ASN A 161 -31.77 15.24 3.37
C ASN A 161 -32.11 16.59 2.75
N ALA A 162 -31.68 17.69 3.38
CA ALA A 162 -31.89 19.03 2.84
C ALA A 162 -31.06 19.32 1.58
N ILE A 163 -29.86 18.70 1.47
CA ILE A 163 -29.00 18.83 0.31
C ILE A 163 -29.47 17.93 -0.85
N GLU A 164 -29.96 16.71 -0.56
CA GLU A 164 -30.52 15.81 -1.57
C GLU A 164 -31.84 16.35 -2.21
N GLY A 165 -32.51 17.27 -1.53
CA GLY A 165 -33.73 17.89 -2.03
C GLY A 165 -33.55 19.17 -2.86
N LEU A 166 -32.29 19.60 -3.10
CA LEU A 166 -31.94 20.75 -3.96
C LEU A 166 -31.47 20.28 -5.36
#